data_be8720b2f1c8bf8de830a92ff4aeb536
#
_entry.id   be8720b2f1c8bf8de830a92ff4aeb536
#
_cell.length_a   1.000
_cell.length_b   1.000
_cell.length_c   1.000
_cell.angle_alpha   90.00
_cell.angle_beta   90.00
_cell.angle_gamma   90.00
#
_symmetry.space_group_name_H-M   'P 1'
#
loop_
_entity.id
_entity.type
_entity.pdbx_description
1 polymer ?
#
loop_
_entity_poly.entity_id
_entity_poly.type
_entity_poly.pdbx_seq_one_letter_code
_entity_poly.pdbx_strand_id
1 'polypeptide(L)'
;MIIAVFLVSLLLAMAIGMPISFALLASGVALMWQLDLFDAQILIQNLIGGADSFPLLAVPFFMLAGEIMNVGGLSKRIVNLALSLVGHVRGGLGYVTIMAGCLLSALSGSAVADAAALTALLLPMMVKAGHDKAQAGGLIAATGVIGPVIPPSIGLVIFGVAANVSISKLFMAAIVPGLLIGGALWVTWAW
;
A
#
# COMPACT_ATOMS: atom_id res chain seq x y z
N MET A 1 28.87 -16.27 -3.30
CA MET A 1 29.20 -15.61 -4.57
C MET A 1 27.93 -15.15 -5.30
N ILE A 2 26.92 -16.00 -5.50
CA ILE A 2 25.65 -15.69 -6.19
C ILE A 2 24.92 -14.49 -5.58
N ILE A 3 24.72 -14.48 -4.24
CA ILE A 3 24.03 -13.37 -3.54
C ILE A 3 24.82 -12.06 -3.69
N ALA A 4 26.14 -12.11 -3.67
CA ALA A 4 26.97 -10.92 -3.83
C ALA A 4 26.84 -10.34 -5.24
N VAL A 5 26.85 -11.17 -6.29
CA VAL A 5 26.65 -10.72 -7.68
C VAL A 5 25.26 -10.10 -7.85
N PHE A 6 24.22 -10.73 -7.30
CA PHE A 6 22.87 -10.18 -7.34
C PHE A 6 22.79 -8.80 -6.67
N LEU A 7 23.26 -8.69 -5.42
CA LEU A 7 23.18 -7.45 -4.67
C LEU A 7 24.04 -6.34 -5.29
N VAL A 8 25.27 -6.65 -5.71
CA VAL A 8 26.17 -5.68 -6.33
C VAL A 8 25.62 -5.17 -7.66
N SER A 9 25.16 -6.05 -8.54
CA SER A 9 24.59 -5.66 -9.83
C SER A 9 23.30 -4.84 -9.66
N LEU A 10 22.43 -5.21 -8.71
CA LEU A 10 21.21 -4.48 -8.40
C LEU A 10 21.51 -3.08 -7.87
N LEU A 11 22.40 -2.99 -6.87
CA LEU A 11 22.75 -1.70 -6.26
C LEU A 11 23.49 -0.78 -7.23
N LEU A 12 24.38 -1.32 -8.08
CA LEU A 12 25.06 -0.53 -9.11
C LEU A 12 24.06 -0.01 -10.15
N ALA A 13 23.14 -0.86 -10.63
CA ALA A 13 22.12 -0.43 -11.57
C ALA A 13 21.21 0.67 -10.99
N MET A 14 20.83 0.54 -9.71
CA MET A 14 20.04 1.56 -9.01
C MET A 14 20.86 2.85 -8.78
N ALA A 15 22.15 2.76 -8.47
CA ALA A 15 23.03 3.92 -8.28
C ALA A 15 23.21 4.76 -9.55
N ILE A 16 23.10 4.14 -10.73
CA ILE A 16 23.13 4.83 -12.04
C ILE A 16 21.76 5.50 -12.34
N GLY A 17 20.75 5.31 -11.48
CA GLY A 17 19.40 5.87 -11.70
C GLY A 17 18.49 4.98 -12.55
N MET A 18 18.82 3.70 -12.72
CA MET A 18 17.99 2.76 -13.47
C MET A 18 16.70 2.45 -12.70
N PRO A 19 15.51 2.46 -13.34
CA PRO A 19 14.27 2.02 -12.68
C PRO A 19 14.40 0.59 -12.14
N ILE A 20 13.78 0.32 -10.99
CA ILE A 20 13.92 -0.97 -10.25
C ILE A 20 13.63 -2.18 -11.13
N SER A 21 12.64 -2.12 -12.02
CA SER A 21 12.30 -3.21 -12.93
C SER A 21 13.46 -3.57 -13.87
N PHE A 22 14.11 -2.56 -14.46
CA PHE A 22 15.28 -2.80 -15.32
C PHE A 22 16.51 -3.20 -14.52
N ALA A 23 16.67 -2.66 -13.30
CA ALA A 23 17.76 -3.07 -12.41
C ALA A 23 17.65 -4.54 -12.01
N LEU A 24 16.43 -5.02 -11.72
CA LEU A 24 16.16 -6.44 -11.44
C LEU A 24 16.43 -7.33 -12.66
N LEU A 25 16.03 -6.88 -13.86
CA LEU A 25 16.35 -7.59 -15.10
C LEU A 25 17.86 -7.70 -15.33
N ALA A 26 18.57 -6.59 -15.20
CA ALA A 26 20.03 -6.56 -15.34
C ALA A 26 20.72 -7.48 -14.34
N SER A 27 20.22 -7.52 -13.08
CA SER A 27 20.72 -8.43 -12.06
C SER A 27 20.45 -9.90 -12.38
N GLY A 28 19.27 -10.19 -12.94
CA GLY A 28 18.93 -11.53 -13.43
C GLY A 28 19.86 -11.98 -14.56
N VAL A 29 20.10 -11.10 -15.55
CA VAL A 29 21.06 -11.36 -16.64
C VAL A 29 22.48 -11.58 -16.11
N ALA A 30 22.94 -10.75 -15.16
CA ALA A 30 24.25 -10.90 -14.55
C ALA A 30 24.42 -12.24 -13.83
N LEU A 31 23.36 -12.70 -13.14
CA LEU A 31 23.34 -14.02 -12.51
C LEU A 31 23.38 -15.16 -13.52
N MET A 32 22.58 -15.09 -14.58
CA MET A 32 22.57 -16.10 -15.65
C MET A 32 23.93 -16.19 -16.32
N TRP A 33 24.58 -15.06 -16.55
CA TRP A 33 25.94 -15.02 -17.10
C TRP A 33 26.96 -15.66 -16.18
N GLN A 34 26.89 -15.35 -14.88
CA GLN A 34 27.79 -15.93 -13.87
C GLN A 34 27.64 -17.44 -13.72
N LEU A 35 26.46 -17.96 -13.99
CA LEU A 35 26.16 -19.39 -13.86
C LEU A 35 26.37 -20.19 -15.16
N ASP A 36 26.85 -19.52 -16.21
CA ASP A 36 26.96 -20.08 -17.58
C ASP A 36 25.63 -20.67 -18.12
N LEU A 37 24.50 -20.09 -17.64
CA LEU A 37 23.14 -20.50 -17.99
C LEU A 37 22.41 -19.41 -18.80
N PHE A 38 23.17 -18.54 -19.48
CA PHE A 38 22.55 -17.45 -20.23
C PHE A 38 21.79 -18.00 -21.44
N ASP A 39 20.46 -17.87 -21.36
CA ASP A 39 19.53 -18.18 -22.44
C ASP A 39 18.48 -17.07 -22.52
N ALA A 40 18.49 -16.35 -23.63
CA ALA A 40 17.55 -15.28 -23.89
C ALA A 40 16.08 -15.77 -23.95
N GLN A 41 15.85 -17.00 -24.37
CA GLN A 41 14.52 -17.58 -24.42
C GLN A 41 13.97 -17.83 -23.04
N ILE A 42 14.79 -18.37 -22.12
CA ILE A 42 14.40 -18.56 -20.72
C ILE A 42 14.12 -17.24 -20.05
N LEU A 43 14.93 -16.20 -20.30
CA LEU A 43 14.73 -14.86 -19.76
C LEU A 43 13.39 -14.29 -20.23
N ILE A 44 13.10 -14.35 -21.51
CA ILE A 44 11.85 -13.83 -22.10
C ILE A 44 10.64 -14.61 -21.59
N GLN A 45 10.71 -15.93 -21.51
CA GLN A 45 9.62 -16.76 -20.99
C GLN A 45 9.31 -16.45 -19.53
N ASN A 46 10.31 -16.26 -18.69
CA ASN A 46 10.11 -15.88 -17.30
C ASN A 46 9.55 -14.46 -17.14
N LEU A 47 9.96 -13.52 -18.00
CA LEU A 47 9.40 -12.17 -18.05
C LEU A 47 7.92 -12.19 -18.43
N ILE A 48 7.57 -12.88 -19.50
CA ILE A 48 6.17 -13.00 -19.94
C ILE A 48 5.35 -13.74 -18.89
N GLY A 49 5.83 -14.89 -18.39
CA GLY A 49 5.12 -15.65 -17.37
C GLY A 49 4.94 -14.91 -16.05
N GLY A 50 5.89 -14.07 -15.66
CA GLY A 50 5.77 -13.21 -14.49
C GLY A 50 4.76 -12.07 -14.66
N ALA A 51 4.63 -11.56 -15.89
CA ALA A 51 3.66 -10.50 -16.22
C ALA A 51 2.26 -11.06 -16.54
N ASP A 52 2.19 -12.22 -17.18
CA ASP A 52 0.94 -12.90 -17.57
C ASP A 52 0.39 -13.75 -16.41
N SER A 53 0.00 -13.05 -15.34
CA SER A 53 -0.58 -13.69 -14.15
C SER A 53 -2.00 -13.19 -13.95
N PHE A 54 -2.98 -14.11 -14.01
CA PHE A 54 -4.40 -13.79 -13.81
C PHE A 54 -4.66 -13.00 -12.51
N PRO A 55 -4.04 -13.33 -11.36
CA PRO A 55 -4.23 -12.54 -10.14
C PRO A 55 -3.72 -11.09 -10.24
N LEU A 56 -2.73 -10.80 -11.10
CA LEU A 56 -2.26 -9.42 -11.30
C LEU A 56 -3.30 -8.52 -11.98
N LEU A 57 -4.26 -9.11 -12.71
CA LEU A 57 -5.39 -8.34 -13.25
C LEU A 57 -6.24 -7.71 -12.15
N ALA A 58 -6.22 -8.26 -10.95
CA ALA A 58 -6.92 -7.65 -9.82
C ALA A 58 -6.39 -6.24 -9.50
N VAL A 59 -5.09 -5.95 -9.72
CA VAL A 59 -4.48 -4.65 -9.42
C VAL A 59 -5.14 -3.50 -10.18
N PRO A 60 -5.20 -3.50 -11.54
CA PRO A 60 -5.85 -2.41 -12.27
C PRO A 60 -7.36 -2.33 -11.98
N PHE A 61 -8.03 -3.45 -11.75
CA PHE A 61 -9.46 -3.43 -11.39
C PHE A 61 -9.71 -2.84 -10.00
N PHE A 62 -8.87 -3.14 -9.00
CA PHE A 62 -8.95 -2.51 -7.70
C PHE A 62 -8.64 -1.01 -7.77
N MET A 63 -7.64 -0.60 -8.55
CA MET A 63 -7.34 0.82 -8.75
C MET A 63 -8.52 1.54 -9.40
N LEU A 64 -9.09 0.97 -10.44
CA LEU A 64 -10.25 1.54 -11.13
C LEU A 64 -11.47 1.63 -10.19
N ALA A 65 -11.76 0.56 -9.44
CA ALA A 65 -12.86 0.55 -8.50
C ALA A 65 -12.66 1.60 -7.39
N GLY A 66 -11.46 1.70 -6.83
CA GLY A 66 -11.10 2.71 -5.82
C GLY A 66 -11.29 4.13 -6.35
N GLU A 67 -10.86 4.41 -7.59
CA GLU A 67 -11.01 5.71 -8.21
C GLU A 67 -12.49 6.07 -8.49
N ILE A 68 -13.27 5.12 -9.02
CA ILE A 68 -14.72 5.31 -9.24
C ILE A 68 -15.42 5.60 -7.91
N MET A 69 -15.09 4.87 -6.85
CA MET A 69 -15.69 5.09 -5.53
C MET A 69 -15.31 6.46 -4.96
N ASN A 70 -14.06 6.89 -5.14
CA ASN A 70 -13.58 8.18 -4.68
C ASN A 70 -14.29 9.34 -5.40
N VAL A 71 -14.34 9.30 -6.73
CA VAL A 71 -15.06 10.27 -7.57
C VAL A 71 -16.56 10.24 -7.27
N GLY A 72 -17.13 9.06 -7.01
CA GLY A 72 -18.52 8.86 -6.60
C GLY A 72 -18.85 9.41 -5.20
N GLY A 73 -17.88 9.99 -4.48
CA GLY A 73 -18.07 10.63 -3.18
C GLY A 73 -18.20 9.66 -2.01
N LEU A 74 -17.84 8.40 -2.19
CA LEU A 74 -17.89 7.39 -1.13
C LEU A 74 -16.93 7.72 0.01
N SER A 75 -15.73 8.22 -0.29
CA SER A 75 -14.75 8.66 0.71
C SER A 75 -15.34 9.73 1.65
N LYS A 76 -16.09 10.69 1.10
CA LYS A 76 -16.78 11.70 1.90
C LYS A 76 -17.87 11.10 2.79
N ARG A 77 -18.62 10.12 2.29
CA ARG A 77 -19.67 9.44 3.08
C ARG A 77 -19.07 8.62 4.23
N ILE A 78 -17.93 7.96 3.99
CA ILE A 78 -17.20 7.20 5.02
C ILE A 78 -16.69 8.14 6.11
N VAL A 79 -16.10 9.28 5.73
CA VAL A 79 -15.66 10.30 6.70
C VAL A 79 -16.86 10.83 7.51
N ASN A 80 -18.00 11.10 6.87
CA ASN A 80 -19.21 11.53 7.57
C ASN A 80 -19.76 10.45 8.53
N LEU A 81 -19.70 9.19 8.12
CA LEU A 81 -20.04 8.07 9.00
C LEU A 81 -19.11 8.02 10.23
N ALA A 82 -17.80 8.10 10.02
CA ALA A 82 -16.83 8.11 11.10
C ALA A 82 -17.04 9.35 12.03
N LEU A 83 -17.36 10.53 11.46
CA LEU A 83 -17.71 11.72 12.22
C LEU A 83 -18.94 11.51 13.11
N SER A 84 -19.97 10.83 12.60
CA SER A 84 -21.18 10.55 13.38
C SER A 84 -20.94 9.57 14.54
N LEU A 85 -19.99 8.63 14.36
CA LEU A 85 -19.70 7.58 15.35
C LEU A 85 -18.76 8.07 16.45
N VAL A 86 -17.67 8.74 16.09
CA VAL A 86 -16.60 9.08 17.03
C VAL A 86 -16.24 10.57 17.06
N GLY A 87 -16.86 11.40 16.23
CA GLY A 87 -16.55 12.82 16.14
C GLY A 87 -16.90 13.62 17.39
N HIS A 88 -17.81 13.12 18.23
CA HIS A 88 -18.27 13.77 19.46
C HIS A 88 -17.30 13.58 20.65
N VAL A 89 -16.32 12.69 20.54
CA VAL A 89 -15.33 12.42 21.60
C VAL A 89 -14.28 13.53 21.62
N ARG A 90 -13.67 13.77 22.79
CA ARG A 90 -12.56 14.74 22.92
C ARG A 90 -11.39 14.29 22.03
N GLY A 91 -10.89 15.17 21.15
CA GLY A 91 -9.92 14.80 20.11
C GLY A 91 -10.54 14.01 18.94
N GLY A 92 -11.87 14.04 18.80
CA GLY A 92 -12.67 13.21 17.91
C GLY A 92 -12.19 13.17 16.45
N LEU A 93 -11.67 14.29 15.92
CA LEU A 93 -11.20 14.32 14.54
C LEU A 93 -10.01 13.39 14.27
N GLY A 94 -9.14 13.15 15.25
CA GLY A 94 -8.09 12.15 15.10
C GLY A 94 -8.62 10.73 15.07
N TYR A 95 -9.57 10.40 15.94
CA TYR A 95 -10.25 9.10 15.91
C TYR A 95 -11.06 8.91 14.62
N VAL A 96 -11.70 9.96 14.13
CA VAL A 96 -12.35 9.96 12.81
C VAL A 96 -11.36 9.65 11.71
N THR A 97 -10.16 10.25 11.76
CA THR A 97 -9.10 9.99 10.77
C THR A 97 -8.71 8.53 10.75
N ILE A 98 -8.44 7.93 11.92
CA ILE A 98 -8.05 6.52 12.03
C ILE A 98 -9.18 5.60 11.56
N MET A 99 -10.42 5.84 12.04
CA MET A 99 -11.57 5.03 11.66
C MET A 99 -11.88 5.11 10.17
N ALA A 100 -11.92 6.33 9.62
CA ALA A 100 -12.15 6.55 8.20
C ALA A 100 -11.03 5.92 7.36
N GLY A 101 -9.77 6.01 7.80
CA GLY A 101 -8.65 5.37 7.15
C GLY A 101 -8.76 3.85 7.11
N CYS A 102 -9.11 3.20 8.23
CA CYS A 102 -9.37 1.75 8.25
C CYS A 102 -10.50 1.34 7.28
N LEU A 103 -11.58 2.12 7.22
CA LEU A 103 -12.70 1.83 6.33
C LEU A 103 -12.36 2.08 4.86
N LEU A 104 -11.62 3.15 4.55
CA LEU A 104 -11.16 3.44 3.19
C LEU A 104 -10.16 2.40 2.72
N SER A 105 -9.22 2.01 3.58
CA SER A 105 -8.23 0.96 3.30
C SER A 105 -8.87 -0.35 2.87
N ALA A 106 -9.97 -0.75 3.54
CA ALA A 106 -10.73 -1.95 3.18
C ALA A 106 -11.42 -1.86 1.80
N LEU A 107 -11.42 -0.70 1.15
CA LEU A 107 -12.02 -0.49 -0.17
C LEU A 107 -11.00 -0.26 -1.27
N SER A 108 -9.98 0.57 -1.00
CA SER A 108 -8.98 0.99 -2.00
C SER A 108 -7.72 0.14 -2.00
N GLY A 109 -7.29 -0.33 -0.84
CA GLY A 109 -6.02 -1.04 -0.65
C GLY A 109 -4.79 -0.22 -1.02
N SER A 110 -4.91 1.12 -1.13
CA SER A 110 -3.86 2.02 -1.57
C SER A 110 -3.54 3.09 -0.53
N ALA A 111 -2.33 3.02 0.06
CA ALA A 111 -1.86 3.99 1.04
C ALA A 111 -1.92 5.44 0.53
N VAL A 112 -1.50 5.66 -0.72
CA VAL A 112 -1.39 7.00 -1.30
C VAL A 112 -2.77 7.60 -1.58
N ALA A 113 -3.68 6.82 -2.15
CA ALA A 113 -5.04 7.27 -2.45
C ALA A 113 -5.81 7.59 -1.17
N ASP A 114 -5.72 6.72 -0.16
CA ASP A 114 -6.38 6.91 1.13
C ASP A 114 -5.83 8.13 1.87
N ALA A 115 -4.52 8.27 1.95
CA ALA A 115 -3.89 9.44 2.57
C ALA A 115 -4.25 10.73 1.86
N ALA A 116 -4.32 10.75 0.52
CA ALA A 116 -4.73 11.91 -0.25
C ALA A 116 -6.19 12.29 0.02
N ALA A 117 -7.11 11.31 0.02
CA ALA A 117 -8.52 11.52 0.32
C ALA A 117 -8.74 12.06 1.75
N LEU A 118 -8.09 11.44 2.75
CA LEU A 118 -8.15 11.88 4.14
C LEU A 118 -7.56 13.29 4.32
N THR A 119 -6.43 13.57 3.66
CA THR A 119 -5.80 14.89 3.71
C THR A 119 -6.73 15.96 3.16
N ALA A 120 -7.33 15.72 2.00
CA ALA A 120 -8.23 16.69 1.37
C ALA A 120 -9.46 16.99 2.25
N LEU A 121 -10.00 15.99 2.95
CA LEU A 121 -11.23 16.12 3.73
C LEU A 121 -10.97 16.53 5.18
N LEU A 122 -10.04 15.87 5.87
CA LEU A 122 -9.88 16.00 7.32
C LEU A 122 -8.82 17.01 7.76
N LEU A 123 -7.73 17.19 7.00
CA LEU A 123 -6.68 18.12 7.40
C LEU A 123 -7.21 19.57 7.60
N PRO A 124 -8.02 20.13 6.69
CA PRO A 124 -8.59 21.46 6.89
C PRO A 124 -9.51 21.53 8.12
N MET A 125 -10.26 20.46 8.41
CA MET A 125 -11.15 20.39 9.55
C MET A 125 -10.35 20.32 10.87
N MET A 126 -9.27 19.52 10.92
CA MET A 126 -8.42 19.41 12.09
C MET A 126 -7.72 20.72 12.42
N VAL A 127 -7.18 21.39 11.41
CA VAL A 127 -6.53 22.71 11.58
C VAL A 127 -7.53 23.78 12.06
N LYS A 128 -8.73 23.79 11.49
CA LYS A 128 -9.80 24.71 11.96
C LYS A 128 -10.25 24.43 13.39
N ALA A 129 -10.17 23.17 13.82
CA ALA A 129 -10.49 22.77 15.19
C ALA A 129 -9.34 23.03 16.18
N GLY A 130 -8.21 23.61 15.72
CA GLY A 130 -7.09 24.00 16.57
C GLY A 130 -6.00 22.94 16.71
N HIS A 131 -6.06 21.84 15.94
CA HIS A 131 -4.98 20.87 15.93
C HIS A 131 -3.75 21.41 15.17
N ASP A 132 -2.57 21.07 15.64
CA ASP A 132 -1.32 21.39 14.93
C ASP A 132 -1.29 20.70 13.56
N LYS A 133 -0.90 21.46 12.53
CA LYS A 133 -0.91 20.98 11.15
C LYS A 133 0.07 19.82 10.93
N ALA A 134 1.22 19.83 11.61
CA ALA A 134 2.22 18.77 11.47
C ALA A 134 1.74 17.47 12.14
N GLN A 135 1.14 17.58 13.34
CA GLN A 135 0.56 16.43 14.02
C GLN A 135 -0.61 15.83 13.23
N ALA A 136 -1.51 16.66 12.72
CA ALA A 136 -2.63 16.21 11.89
C ALA A 136 -2.14 15.53 10.61
N GLY A 137 -1.16 16.11 9.93
CA GLY A 137 -0.54 15.53 8.74
C GLY A 137 0.17 14.22 9.04
N GLY A 138 0.91 14.15 10.15
CA GLY A 138 1.58 12.93 10.62
C GLY A 138 0.59 11.80 10.91
N LEU A 139 -0.53 12.10 11.58
CA LEU A 139 -1.58 11.12 11.85
C LEU A 139 -2.21 10.59 10.55
N ILE A 140 -2.53 11.47 9.60
CA ILE A 140 -3.09 11.08 8.31
C ILE A 140 -2.10 10.19 7.54
N ALA A 141 -0.82 10.56 7.51
CA ALA A 141 0.22 9.77 6.85
C ALA A 141 0.37 8.38 7.51
N ALA A 142 0.42 8.32 8.84
CA ALA A 142 0.48 7.08 9.59
C ALA A 142 -0.77 6.21 9.35
N THR A 143 -1.95 6.82 9.27
CA THR A 143 -3.20 6.12 8.95
C THR A 143 -3.18 5.56 7.53
N GLY A 144 -2.60 6.26 6.57
CA GLY A 144 -2.45 5.79 5.19
C GLY A 144 -1.64 4.49 5.08
N VAL A 145 -0.72 4.22 6.01
CA VAL A 145 0.04 2.96 6.04
C VAL A 145 -0.83 1.73 6.30
N ILE A 146 -2.03 1.91 6.84
CA ILE A 146 -3.00 0.82 7.05
C ILE A 146 -3.48 0.24 5.71
N GLY A 147 -3.58 1.06 4.65
CA GLY A 147 -4.10 0.68 3.34
C GLY A 147 -3.49 -0.57 2.73
N PRO A 148 -2.17 -0.69 2.64
CA PRO A 148 -1.52 -1.89 2.13
C PRO A 148 -1.65 -3.12 3.04
N VAL A 149 -2.10 -2.96 4.27
CA VAL A 149 -2.17 -4.05 5.26
C VAL A 149 -3.58 -4.60 5.39
N ILE A 150 -4.61 -3.75 5.51
CA ILE A 150 -6.01 -4.21 5.61
C ILE A 150 -6.48 -4.76 4.26
N PRO A 151 -6.99 -6.01 4.21
CA PRO A 151 -7.53 -6.57 2.96
C PRO A 151 -8.85 -5.90 2.54
N PRO A 152 -9.13 -5.82 1.22
CA PRO A 152 -8.26 -6.21 0.11
C PRO A 152 -7.13 -5.19 -0.14
N SER A 153 -5.92 -5.67 -0.39
CA SER A 153 -4.73 -4.82 -0.58
C SER A 153 -4.01 -5.18 -1.88
N ILE A 154 -3.69 -4.17 -2.66
CA ILE A 154 -2.91 -4.30 -3.89
C ILE A 154 -1.52 -4.87 -3.58
N GLY A 155 -0.89 -4.41 -2.49
CA GLY A 155 0.43 -4.91 -2.07
C GLY A 155 0.43 -6.40 -1.75
N LEU A 156 -0.61 -6.90 -1.08
CA LEU A 156 -0.73 -8.33 -0.76
C LEU A 156 -1.01 -9.18 -2.02
N VAL A 157 -1.73 -8.66 -3.02
CA VAL A 157 -1.92 -9.34 -4.31
C VAL A 157 -0.58 -9.49 -5.02
N ILE A 158 0.17 -8.41 -5.16
CA ILE A 158 1.49 -8.42 -5.82
C ILE A 158 2.45 -9.36 -5.07
N PHE A 159 2.49 -9.28 -3.75
CA PHE A 159 3.32 -10.17 -2.94
C PHE A 159 2.91 -11.64 -3.10
N GLY A 160 1.61 -11.93 -3.10
CA GLY A 160 1.09 -13.28 -3.28
C GLY A 160 1.51 -13.91 -4.60
N VAL A 161 1.47 -13.14 -5.68
CA VAL A 161 1.93 -13.57 -7.01
C VAL A 161 3.44 -13.77 -7.02
N ALA A 162 4.21 -12.80 -6.53
CA ALA A 162 5.67 -12.84 -6.54
C ALA A 162 6.24 -13.98 -5.69
N ALA A 163 5.61 -14.26 -4.54
CA ALA A 163 6.03 -15.32 -3.62
C ALA A 163 5.36 -16.68 -3.88
N ASN A 164 4.48 -16.79 -4.89
CA ASN A 164 3.69 -17.99 -5.18
C ASN A 164 2.90 -18.52 -3.96
N VAL A 165 2.32 -17.60 -3.17
CA VAL A 165 1.47 -17.95 -2.02
C VAL A 165 0.02 -17.54 -2.24
N SER A 166 -0.88 -18.24 -1.55
CA SER A 166 -2.31 -17.98 -1.68
C SER A 166 -2.68 -16.57 -1.19
N ILE A 167 -3.22 -15.75 -2.08
CA ILE A 167 -3.69 -14.39 -1.80
C ILE A 167 -4.78 -14.40 -0.72
N SER A 168 -5.70 -15.36 -0.76
CA SER A 168 -6.75 -15.50 0.26
C SER A 168 -6.19 -15.74 1.66
N LYS A 169 -5.13 -16.57 1.78
CA LYS A 169 -4.46 -16.79 3.07
C LYS A 169 -3.72 -15.55 3.54
N LEU A 170 -3.10 -14.80 2.62
CA LEU A 170 -2.45 -13.53 2.95
C LEU A 170 -3.47 -12.50 3.46
N PHE A 171 -4.62 -12.39 2.81
CA PHE A 171 -5.68 -11.51 3.26
C PHE A 171 -6.15 -11.87 4.67
N MET A 172 -6.41 -13.14 4.93
CA MET A 172 -6.79 -13.59 6.28
C MET A 172 -5.71 -13.30 7.33
N ALA A 173 -4.44 -13.52 7.00
CA ALA A 173 -3.32 -13.26 7.90
C ALA A 173 -3.13 -11.75 8.17
N ALA A 174 -3.49 -10.89 7.24
CA ALA A 174 -3.28 -9.45 7.33
C ALA A 174 -4.34 -8.72 8.18
N ILE A 175 -5.49 -9.34 8.44
CA ILE A 175 -6.58 -8.72 9.24
C ILE A 175 -6.06 -8.35 10.64
N VAL A 176 -5.41 -9.28 11.33
CA VAL A 176 -4.94 -9.06 12.70
C VAL A 176 -3.88 -7.96 12.77
N PRO A 177 -2.80 -7.99 11.97
CA PRO A 177 -1.83 -6.89 11.92
C PRO A 177 -2.47 -5.54 11.57
N GLY A 178 -3.39 -5.50 10.60
CA GLY A 178 -4.09 -4.27 10.22
C GLY A 178 -4.88 -3.66 11.37
N LEU A 179 -5.63 -4.49 12.10
CA LEU A 179 -6.38 -4.05 13.29
C LEU A 179 -5.46 -3.62 14.43
N LEU A 180 -4.31 -4.29 14.61
CA LEU A 180 -3.31 -3.90 15.62
C LEU A 180 -2.70 -2.53 15.31
N ILE A 181 -2.38 -2.23 14.05
CA ILE A 181 -1.89 -0.91 13.63
C ILE A 181 -2.96 0.16 13.90
N GLY A 182 -4.20 -0.08 13.49
CA GLY A 182 -5.31 0.84 13.76
C GLY A 182 -5.51 1.08 15.27
N GLY A 183 -5.47 0.01 16.07
CA GLY A 183 -5.57 0.09 17.53
C GLY A 183 -4.39 0.83 18.17
N ALA A 184 -3.17 0.61 17.69
CA ALA A 184 -1.98 1.32 18.16
C ALA A 184 -2.08 2.83 17.87
N LEU A 185 -2.52 3.20 16.66
CA LEU A 185 -2.76 4.61 16.32
C LEU A 185 -3.87 5.23 17.18
N TRP A 186 -4.91 4.45 17.49
CA TRP A 186 -5.99 4.89 18.37
C TRP A 186 -5.49 5.20 19.78
N VAL A 187 -4.64 4.33 20.33
CA VAL A 187 -4.02 4.51 21.65
C VAL A 187 -3.04 5.69 21.64
N THR A 188 -2.18 5.79 20.62
CA THR A 188 -1.22 6.91 20.51
C THR A 188 -1.90 8.26 20.37
N TRP A 189 -3.07 8.33 19.72
CA TRP A 189 -3.83 9.57 19.62
C TRP A 189 -4.54 9.96 20.93
N ALA A 190 -4.78 8.99 21.81
CA ALA A 190 -5.39 9.22 23.11
C ALA A 190 -4.46 9.94 24.11
N TRP A 191 -3.13 9.91 23.86
CA TRP A 191 -2.10 10.56 24.66
C TRP A 191 -1.75 11.94 24.13
#